data_2cb3f7917dd108657691285595f7d493
#
_entry.id   2cb3f7917dd108657691285595f7d493
#
_cell.length_a   1.000
_cell.length_b   1.000
_cell.length_c   1.000
_cell.angle_alpha   90.00
_cell.angle_beta   90.00
_cell.angle_gamma   90.00
#
_symmetry.space_group_name_H-M   'P 1'
#
loop_
_entity.id
_entity.type
_entity.pdbx_description
1 polymer ?
#
loop_
_entity_poly.entity_id
_entity_poly.type
_entity_poly.pdbx_seq_one_letter_code
_entity_poly.pdbx_strand_id
1 'polypeptide(L)'
;LAAFHEDLTAAGLADRVSVLTFSEFGRRVAENASAGTDHGAAAPLFVVGPVAKAGLVGDHPSLEDLDDGDLKHHTDFRRVYATLLDRWLEL
;
A
#
# COMPACT_ATOMS: atom_id res chain seq x y z
N LEU A 1 8.36 -9.68 -5.45
CA LEU A 1 7.84 -10.16 -4.16
C LEU A 1 7.60 -11.66 -4.12
N ALA A 2 7.03 -12.27 -5.17
CA ALA A 2 6.75 -13.71 -5.17
C ALA A 2 8.01 -14.55 -4.97
N ALA A 3 9.08 -14.29 -5.72
CA ALA A 3 10.34 -14.99 -5.59
C ALA A 3 10.98 -14.81 -4.20
N PHE A 4 10.90 -13.61 -3.64
CA PHE A 4 11.35 -13.33 -2.29
C PHE A 4 10.57 -14.12 -1.23
N HIS A 5 9.25 -14.17 -1.36
CA HIS A 5 8.40 -14.94 -0.46
C HIS A 5 8.64 -16.45 -0.56
N GLU A 6 8.84 -16.96 -1.77
CA GLU A 6 9.21 -18.37 -2.00
C GLU A 6 10.53 -18.72 -1.31
N ASP A 7 11.51 -17.83 -1.41
CA ASP A 7 12.81 -18.00 -0.77
C ASP A 7 12.71 -17.98 0.76
N LEU A 8 11.91 -17.07 1.32
CA LEU A 8 11.62 -17.05 2.75
C LEU A 8 10.94 -18.33 3.22
N THR A 9 9.98 -18.85 2.45
CA THR A 9 9.27 -20.10 2.76
C THR A 9 10.23 -21.26 2.75
N ALA A 10 11.09 -21.38 1.75
CA ALA A 10 12.10 -22.42 1.65
C ALA A 10 13.10 -22.38 2.81
N ALA A 11 13.42 -21.19 3.30
CA ALA A 11 14.31 -20.99 4.44
C ALA A 11 13.64 -21.16 5.82
N GLY A 12 12.31 -21.37 5.86
CA GLY A 12 11.55 -21.47 7.11
C GLY A 12 11.37 -20.14 7.83
N LEU A 13 11.45 -19.02 7.12
CA LEU A 13 11.41 -17.66 7.68
C LEU A 13 10.13 -16.88 7.36
N ALA A 14 9.22 -17.44 6.58
CA ALA A 14 8.02 -16.73 6.13
C ALA A 14 7.15 -16.20 7.29
N ASP A 15 7.10 -16.91 8.41
CA ASP A 15 6.33 -16.49 9.60
C ASP A 15 7.00 -15.36 10.40
N ARG A 16 8.21 -15.00 10.05
CA ARG A 16 9.02 -14.02 10.79
C ARG A 16 9.24 -12.73 10.02
N VAL A 17 8.75 -12.65 8.79
CA VAL A 17 8.98 -11.50 7.91
C VAL A 17 7.65 -10.98 7.38
N SER A 18 7.40 -9.71 7.59
CA SER A 18 6.31 -8.98 6.96
C SER A 18 6.89 -7.92 6.04
N VAL A 19 6.31 -7.79 4.85
CA VAL A 19 6.73 -6.84 3.83
C VAL A 19 5.66 -5.77 3.69
N LEU A 20 6.07 -4.52 3.73
CA LEU A 20 5.23 -3.37 3.47
C LEU A 20 5.79 -2.61 2.28
N THR A 21 4.95 -2.37 1.27
CA THR A 21 5.31 -1.45 0.19
C THR A 21 4.89 -0.04 0.55
N PHE A 22 5.65 0.94 0.10
CA PHE A 22 5.27 2.34 0.26
C PHE A 22 5.71 3.15 -0.95
N SER A 23 5.05 4.28 -1.14
CA SER A 23 5.44 5.28 -2.14
C SER A 23 5.37 6.66 -1.51
N GLU A 24 6.26 7.55 -1.93
CA GLU A 24 6.26 8.94 -1.52
C GLU A 24 5.00 9.68 -1.97
N PHE A 25 4.47 9.31 -3.13
CA PHE A 25 3.29 9.94 -3.73
C PHE A 25 2.47 8.93 -4.53
N GLY A 26 1.21 9.27 -4.77
CA GLY A 26 0.37 8.59 -5.75
C GLY A 26 0.38 9.30 -7.10
N ARG A 27 -0.64 9.09 -7.89
CA ARG A 27 -0.80 9.71 -9.20
C ARG A 27 -2.19 10.34 -9.35
N ARG A 28 -2.24 11.50 -9.99
CA ARG A 28 -3.51 12.14 -10.37
C ARG A 28 -4.17 11.37 -11.51
N VAL A 29 -5.47 11.60 -11.71
CA VAL A 29 -6.25 10.91 -12.75
C VAL A 29 -5.94 11.45 -14.13
N ALA A 30 -5.84 12.77 -14.26
CA ALA A 30 -5.67 13.42 -15.56
C ALA A 30 -4.27 13.20 -16.15
N GLU A 31 -4.23 12.97 -17.45
CA GLU A 31 -2.98 12.97 -18.18
C GLU A 31 -2.38 14.38 -18.22
N ASN A 32 -1.07 14.47 -18.06
CA ASN A 32 -0.33 15.73 -18.16
C ASN A 32 0.26 15.94 -19.56
N ALA A 33 0.91 17.09 -19.78
CA ALA A 33 1.50 17.46 -21.06
C ALA A 33 2.63 16.53 -21.53
N SER A 34 3.17 15.71 -20.62
CA SER A 34 4.26 14.75 -20.93
C SER A 34 3.77 13.32 -21.15
N ALA A 35 2.48 13.13 -21.41
CA ALA A 35 1.84 11.81 -21.61
C ALA A 35 1.98 10.87 -20.39
N GLY A 36 1.98 11.45 -19.21
CA GLY A 36 1.99 10.75 -17.91
C GLY A 36 0.96 11.37 -16.98
N THR A 37 1.16 11.24 -15.69
CA THR A 37 0.32 11.86 -14.67
C THR A 37 1.15 12.58 -13.64
N ASP A 38 0.63 13.67 -13.09
CA ASP A 38 1.28 14.39 -12.01
C ASP A 38 1.22 13.59 -10.70
N HIS A 39 2.09 13.94 -9.76
CA HIS A 39 2.06 13.40 -8.41
C HIS A 39 0.71 13.67 -7.75
N GLY A 40 0.21 12.70 -7.00
CA GLY A 40 -1.06 12.76 -6.31
C GLY A 40 -0.99 12.18 -4.90
N ALA A 41 -2.08 12.32 -4.17
CA ALA A 41 -2.15 11.98 -2.74
C ALA A 41 -2.40 10.50 -2.47
N ALA A 42 -3.02 9.77 -3.38
CA ALA A 42 -3.45 8.40 -3.15
C ALA A 42 -2.68 7.39 -3.99
N ALA A 43 -2.29 6.30 -3.35
CA ALA A 43 -1.60 5.19 -3.99
C ALA A 43 -2.01 3.87 -3.34
N PRO A 44 -1.89 2.73 -4.04
CA PRO A 44 -2.04 1.44 -3.41
C PRO A 44 -0.86 1.14 -2.48
N LEU A 45 -1.16 0.45 -1.39
CA LEU A 45 -0.18 -0.03 -0.43
C LEU A 45 -0.42 -1.52 -0.23
N PHE A 46 0.64 -2.31 -0.23
CA PHE A 46 0.55 -3.75 -0.05
C PHE A 46 1.25 -4.17 1.23
N VAL A 47 0.60 -5.07 1.97
CA VAL A 47 1.20 -5.75 3.13
C VAL A 47 1.20 -7.25 2.84
N VAL A 48 2.35 -7.87 2.93
CA VAL A 48 2.53 -9.30 2.69
C VAL A 48 3.17 -9.93 3.90
N GLY A 49 2.62 -11.04 4.36
CA GLY A 49 3.17 -11.78 5.49
C GLY A 49 2.13 -12.14 6.55
N PRO A 50 2.56 -12.71 7.67
CA PRO A 50 1.65 -13.28 8.66
C PRO A 50 0.78 -12.24 9.39
N VAL A 51 1.17 -10.97 9.38
CA VAL A 51 0.37 -9.88 9.97
C VAL A 51 -0.84 -9.53 9.12
N ALA A 52 -0.80 -9.84 7.82
CA ALA A 52 -1.83 -9.44 6.87
C ALA A 52 -2.99 -10.43 6.83
N LYS A 53 -4.21 -9.90 6.82
CA LYS A 53 -5.37 -10.67 6.38
C LYS A 53 -5.48 -10.53 4.86
N ALA A 54 -5.60 -11.66 4.17
CA ALA A 54 -5.73 -11.64 2.71
C ALA A 54 -6.98 -10.89 2.25
N GLY A 55 -6.85 -10.09 1.23
CA GLY A 55 -7.95 -9.37 0.61
C GLY A 55 -7.69 -7.86 0.46
N LEU A 56 -8.71 -7.17 0.00
CA LEU A 56 -8.69 -5.72 -0.16
C LEU A 56 -9.21 -5.05 1.10
N VAL A 57 -8.56 -3.98 1.51
CA VAL A 57 -8.97 -3.13 2.63
C VAL A 57 -9.31 -1.75 2.09
N GLY A 58 -10.51 -1.27 2.45
CA GLY A 58 -11.03 0.01 1.98
C GLY A 58 -11.72 -0.09 0.63
N ASP A 59 -12.31 1.02 0.24
CA ASP A 59 -13.03 1.15 -1.02
C ASP A 59 -12.06 1.54 -2.14
N HIS A 60 -12.35 1.07 -3.35
CA HIS A 60 -11.66 1.55 -4.53
C HIS A 60 -11.88 3.06 -4.69
N PRO A 61 -10.84 3.87 -4.88
CA PRO A 61 -11.02 5.31 -5.06
C PRO A 61 -11.84 5.60 -6.32
N SER A 62 -12.75 6.58 -6.20
CA SER A 62 -13.52 7.04 -7.34
C SER A 62 -12.62 7.81 -8.30
N LEU A 63 -12.78 7.56 -9.61
CA LEU A 63 -12.11 8.32 -10.66
C LEU A 63 -12.88 9.60 -11.04
N GLU A 64 -14.07 9.80 -10.45
CA GLU A 64 -14.95 10.95 -10.72
C GLU A 64 -15.08 11.89 -9.52
N ASP A 65 -15.18 11.33 -8.31
CA ASP A 65 -15.23 12.10 -7.06
C ASP A 65 -13.82 12.41 -6.58
N LEU A 66 -13.30 13.56 -7.03
CA LEU A 66 -11.92 13.97 -6.83
C LEU A 66 -11.84 15.19 -5.92
N ASP A 67 -10.70 15.37 -5.27
CA ASP A 67 -10.35 16.58 -4.51
C ASP A 67 -9.37 17.42 -5.34
N ASP A 68 -9.86 18.49 -5.94
CA ASP A 68 -9.10 19.34 -6.84
C ASP A 68 -8.35 18.53 -7.94
N GLY A 69 -9.05 17.57 -8.53
CA GLY A 69 -8.51 16.67 -9.56
C GLY A 69 -7.65 15.54 -9.05
N ASP A 70 -7.48 15.40 -7.74
CA ASP A 70 -6.71 14.33 -7.12
C ASP A 70 -7.63 13.24 -6.56
N LEU A 71 -7.11 12.01 -6.51
CA LEU A 71 -7.80 10.89 -5.87
C LEU A 71 -7.91 11.12 -4.37
N LYS A 72 -9.07 10.76 -3.81
CA LYS A 72 -9.26 10.70 -2.35
C LYS A 72 -8.76 9.37 -1.83
N HIS A 73 -7.90 9.38 -0.81
CA HIS A 73 -7.48 8.15 -0.15
C HIS A 73 -8.50 7.69 0.89
N HIS A 74 -8.63 6.38 1.06
CA HIS A 74 -9.46 5.77 2.10
C HIS A 74 -8.74 5.72 3.45
N THR A 75 -7.49 5.27 3.45
CA THR A 75 -6.74 4.97 4.67
C THR A 75 -5.50 5.85 4.75
N ASP A 76 -5.33 6.51 5.90
CA ASP A 76 -4.09 7.22 6.21
C ASP A 76 -2.96 6.20 6.44
N PHE A 77 -1.84 6.32 5.73
CA PHE A 77 -0.72 5.40 5.81
C PHE A 77 -0.15 5.26 7.24
N ARG A 78 -0.26 6.31 8.04
CA ARG A 78 0.20 6.30 9.44
C ARG A 78 -0.56 5.29 10.29
N ARG A 79 -1.82 5.02 9.96
CA ARG A 79 -2.63 3.99 10.64
C ARG A 79 -2.12 2.59 10.32
N VAL A 80 -1.66 2.37 9.08
CA VAL A 80 -1.04 1.08 8.69
C VAL A 80 0.26 0.89 9.47
N TYR A 81 1.10 1.90 9.52
CA TYR A 81 2.36 1.85 10.28
C TYR A 81 2.11 1.61 11.77
N ALA A 82 1.16 2.33 12.36
CA ALA A 82 0.79 2.12 13.76
C ALA A 82 0.31 0.69 14.03
N THR A 83 -0.46 0.12 13.13
CA THR A 83 -0.93 -1.26 13.23
C THR A 83 0.22 -2.25 13.21
N LEU A 84 1.19 -2.06 12.32
CA LEU A 84 2.37 -2.92 12.24
C LEU A 84 3.24 -2.81 13.50
N LEU A 85 3.43 -1.60 14.00
CA LEU A 85 4.19 -1.37 15.24
C LEU A 85 3.52 -2.03 16.44
N ASP A 86 2.22 -1.88 16.59
CA ASP A 86 1.45 -2.39 17.72
C ASP A 86 1.20 -3.90 17.62
N ARG A 87 0.71 -4.37 16.47
CA ARG A 87 0.20 -5.74 16.32
C ARG A 87 1.25 -6.74 15.85
N TRP A 88 2.26 -6.29 15.13
CA TRP A 88 3.31 -7.16 14.61
C TRP A 88 4.58 -7.08 15.44
N LEU A 89 5.08 -5.87 15.69
CA LEU A 89 6.31 -5.66 16.46
C LEU A 89 6.07 -5.55 17.98
N GLU A 90 4.81 -5.38 18.41
CA GLU A 90 4.42 -5.26 19.82
C GLU A 90 5.16 -4.12 20.56
N LEU A 91 5.35 -3.01 19.85
CA LEU A 91 6.00 -1.82 20.42
C LEU A 91 5.01 -0.85 21.04
#